data_60bc54a054d8bd3362c8204ba7c843dc
#
_entry.id   60bc54a054d8bd3362c8204ba7c843dc
#
_cell.length_a   1.000
_cell.length_b   1.000
_cell.length_c   1.000
_cell.angle_alpha   90.00
_cell.angle_beta   90.00
_cell.angle_gamma   90.00
#
_symmetry.space_group_name_H-M   'P 1'
#
loop_
_entity.id
_entity.type
_entity.pdbx_description
1 polymer ?
#
loop_
_entity_poly.entity_id
_entity_poly.type
_entity_poly.pdbx_seq_one_letter_code
_entity_poly.pdbx_strand_id
1 'polypeptide(L)'
;MKKLPLCCAVFLFIATIAAAEYAELPLIPELSPQNPIFQQYSDDVLYARKALAAGKTARDLPLQFYRYKVQKEDTIIRIAARCSIPYDALITLNGIESVKTNIFGKMLLLPTLPALYLPEKAVSDIEKLTDALSKKLKTESFSITLPSAADPKKKIRVECFPNAMLDSTVRTFFFVPFYRFPLQHAVVTSDFGMRKSPFTGKATYHAGIDLAAPTGSPVYACAAGTVIEIAYSNIYGNYILIRHDDGRESLYGHLSKVQARLYEKVKSGIVIGYVGSTGLSTGPHLHFEVREQGKAKDPSLFIDTKKAKQRKQRHEAIPVYNIVFFLFCRFVFLRRQL
;
A
#
# COMPACT_ATOMS: atom_id res chain seq x y z
N MET A 1 -46.53 14.87 55.55
CA MET A 1 -45.50 15.51 54.74
C MET A 1 -44.43 14.49 54.42
N LYS A 2 -44.51 13.84 53.28
CA LYS A 2 -43.54 12.81 52.85
C LYS A 2 -42.52 13.48 51.92
N LYS A 3 -41.23 13.47 52.32
CA LYS A 3 -40.14 13.95 51.51
C LYS A 3 -39.82 12.90 50.42
N LEU A 4 -39.90 13.33 49.16
CA LEU A 4 -39.45 12.59 47.99
C LEU A 4 -37.90 12.61 47.92
N PRO A 5 -37.21 11.51 47.67
CA PRO A 5 -35.78 11.57 47.43
C PRO A 5 -35.49 12.04 45.99
N LEU A 6 -34.62 13.00 45.91
CA LEU A 6 -34.03 13.54 44.65
C LEU A 6 -33.19 12.43 44.01
N CYS A 7 -33.71 11.87 42.93
CA CYS A 7 -33.01 10.86 42.15
C CYS A 7 -31.96 11.61 41.29
N CYS A 8 -30.66 11.49 41.66
CA CYS A 8 -29.55 11.90 40.84
C CYS A 8 -29.53 11.06 39.56
N ALA A 9 -30.03 11.59 38.48
CA ALA A 9 -29.83 11.05 37.18
C ALA A 9 -28.36 11.30 36.79
N VAL A 10 -27.53 10.33 36.98
CA VAL A 10 -26.20 10.30 36.38
C VAL A 10 -26.41 10.13 34.88
N PHE A 11 -26.34 11.22 34.13
CA PHE A 11 -26.21 11.19 32.69
C PHE A 11 -24.84 10.60 32.36
N LEU A 12 -24.83 9.32 32.04
CA LEU A 12 -23.73 8.69 31.34
C LEU A 12 -23.68 9.33 29.94
N PHE A 13 -22.87 10.36 29.79
CA PHE A 13 -22.45 10.83 28.48
C PHE A 13 -21.52 9.76 27.90
N ILE A 14 -22.13 8.73 27.31
CA ILE A 14 -21.44 7.92 26.31
C ILE A 14 -21.25 8.86 25.13
N ALA A 15 -20.07 9.42 25.00
CA ALA A 15 -19.67 10.13 23.80
C ALA A 15 -19.56 9.10 22.66
N THR A 16 -20.70 8.71 22.11
CA THR A 16 -20.76 8.20 20.75
C THR A 16 -20.34 9.37 19.90
N ILE A 17 -19.09 9.36 19.42
CA ILE A 17 -18.69 10.21 18.30
C ILE A 17 -19.59 9.74 17.16
N ALA A 18 -20.71 10.45 16.98
CA ALA A 18 -21.62 10.24 15.88
C ALA A 18 -20.77 10.30 14.61
N ALA A 19 -20.90 9.28 13.76
CA ALA A 19 -20.23 9.24 12.49
C ALA A 19 -20.64 10.49 11.69
N ALA A 20 -19.83 11.56 11.76
CA ALA A 20 -20.06 12.76 10.98
C ALA A 20 -20.09 12.34 9.51
N GLU A 21 -21.16 12.69 8.81
CA GLU A 21 -21.20 12.50 7.37
C GLU A 21 -20.08 13.32 6.74
N TYR A 22 -19.37 12.76 5.76
CA TYR A 22 -18.24 13.42 5.10
C TYR A 22 -18.61 14.82 4.56
N ALA A 23 -19.87 15.01 4.18
CA ALA A 23 -20.39 16.30 3.71
C ALA A 23 -20.45 17.37 4.81
N GLU A 24 -20.51 16.97 6.09
CA GLU A 24 -20.65 17.87 7.24
C GLU A 24 -19.30 18.35 7.80
N LEU A 25 -18.17 17.70 7.41
CA LEU A 25 -16.85 18.13 7.86
C LEU A 25 -16.48 19.48 7.25
N PRO A 26 -15.98 20.44 8.05
CA PRO A 26 -15.58 21.77 7.56
C PRO A 26 -14.56 21.67 6.43
N LEU A 27 -14.77 22.41 5.35
CA LEU A 27 -13.84 22.50 4.23
C LEU A 27 -12.95 23.72 4.39
N ILE A 28 -11.65 23.51 4.46
CA ILE A 28 -10.64 24.57 4.43
C ILE A 28 -10.38 24.91 2.96
N PRO A 29 -10.74 26.11 2.49
CA PRO A 29 -10.53 26.49 1.08
C PRO A 29 -9.06 26.77 0.77
N GLU A 30 -8.32 27.31 1.76
CA GLU A 30 -6.91 27.69 1.63
C GLU A 30 -6.19 27.54 2.98
N LEU A 31 -4.97 26.98 2.96
CA LEU A 31 -4.10 26.87 4.15
C LEU A 31 -3.38 28.20 4.41
N SER A 32 -4.14 29.23 4.70
CA SER A 32 -3.64 30.60 4.92
C SER A 32 -4.12 31.14 6.27
N PRO A 33 -3.25 31.82 7.04
CA PRO A 33 -3.63 32.46 8.30
C PRO A 33 -4.77 33.49 8.17
N GLN A 34 -5.03 33.98 6.97
CA GLN A 34 -6.14 34.91 6.69
C GLN A 34 -7.49 34.21 6.55
N ASN A 35 -7.50 32.89 6.34
CA ASN A 35 -8.73 32.12 6.21
C ASN A 35 -9.31 31.78 7.60
N PRO A 36 -10.54 32.14 7.94
CA PRO A 36 -11.13 31.94 9.29
C PRO A 36 -11.23 30.45 9.66
N ILE A 37 -11.55 29.55 8.68
CA ILE A 37 -11.69 28.12 8.93
C ILE A 37 -10.32 27.50 9.20
N PHE A 38 -9.28 27.99 8.51
CA PHE A 38 -7.90 27.55 8.78
C PHE A 38 -7.38 28.07 10.12
N GLN A 39 -7.76 29.28 10.54
CA GLN A 39 -7.47 29.80 11.90
C GLN A 39 -8.10 28.88 12.95
N GLN A 40 -9.40 28.58 12.84
CA GLN A 40 -10.08 27.66 13.74
C GLN A 40 -9.39 26.30 13.81
N TYR A 41 -9.05 25.71 12.65
CA TYR A 41 -8.29 24.46 12.59
C TYR A 41 -6.96 24.56 13.34
N SER A 42 -6.23 25.67 13.15
CA SER A 42 -4.93 25.88 13.79
C SER A 42 -5.05 26.01 15.33
N ASP A 43 -6.10 26.67 15.80
CA ASP A 43 -6.41 26.79 17.22
C ASP A 43 -6.78 25.43 17.83
N ASP A 44 -7.57 24.63 17.12
CA ASP A 44 -7.94 23.28 17.54
C ASP A 44 -6.69 22.35 17.62
N VAL A 45 -5.78 22.46 16.65
CA VAL A 45 -4.49 21.73 16.67
C VAL A 45 -3.66 22.16 17.89
N LEU A 46 -3.56 23.47 18.14
CA LEU A 46 -2.80 24.00 19.27
C LEU A 46 -3.41 23.54 20.61
N TYR A 47 -4.73 23.56 20.71
CA TYR A 47 -5.44 23.07 21.88
C TYR A 47 -5.19 21.57 22.12
N ALA A 48 -5.31 20.75 21.10
CA ALA A 48 -5.03 19.31 21.18
C ALA A 48 -3.58 19.03 21.63
N ARG A 49 -2.61 19.76 21.08
CA ARG A 49 -1.20 19.64 21.49
C ARG A 49 -0.95 20.03 22.95
N LYS A 50 -1.54 21.16 23.41
CA LYS A 50 -1.45 21.59 24.82
C LYS A 50 -2.07 20.55 25.75
N ALA A 51 -3.20 19.98 25.37
CA ALA A 51 -3.89 18.98 26.16
C ALA A 51 -3.09 17.66 26.25
N LEU A 52 -2.45 17.21 25.15
CA LEU A 52 -1.51 16.09 25.16
C LEU A 52 -0.32 16.35 26.07
N ALA A 53 0.29 17.53 25.98
CA ALA A 53 1.42 17.92 26.81
C ALA A 53 1.07 17.99 28.30
N ALA A 54 -0.19 18.33 28.62
CA ALA A 54 -0.73 18.32 29.98
C ALA A 54 -1.09 16.91 30.52
N GLY A 55 -0.85 15.84 29.73
CA GLY A 55 -1.12 14.46 30.13
C GLY A 55 -2.60 14.10 30.14
N LYS A 56 -3.47 14.85 29.43
CA LYS A 56 -4.87 14.45 29.27
C LYS A 56 -4.96 13.14 28.51
N THR A 57 -5.89 12.29 28.93
CA THR A 57 -6.11 11.02 28.25
C THR A 57 -6.62 11.25 26.84
N ALA A 58 -6.29 10.34 25.93
CA ALA A 58 -6.66 10.43 24.53
C ALA A 58 -8.17 10.58 24.31
N ARG A 59 -9.00 10.03 25.23
CA ARG A 59 -10.47 10.12 25.20
C ARG A 59 -11.02 11.49 25.55
N ASP A 60 -10.24 12.28 26.30
CA ASP A 60 -10.64 13.64 26.75
C ASP A 60 -10.20 14.74 25.78
N LEU A 61 -9.55 14.34 24.67
CA LEU A 61 -9.09 15.29 23.65
C LEU A 61 -10.16 15.51 22.59
N PRO A 62 -10.45 16.77 22.22
CA PRO A 62 -11.34 17.08 21.11
C PRO A 62 -10.66 16.69 19.80
N LEU A 63 -10.97 15.50 19.30
CA LEU A 63 -10.52 15.06 17.98
C LEU A 63 -11.52 15.57 16.94
N GLN A 64 -11.07 16.46 16.07
CA GLN A 64 -11.83 16.97 14.94
C GLN A 64 -11.10 16.67 13.64
N PHE A 65 -11.86 16.68 12.55
CA PHE A 65 -11.37 16.49 11.21
C PHE A 65 -11.89 17.58 10.29
N TYR A 66 -11.02 18.04 9.42
CA TYR A 66 -11.31 19.02 8.40
C TYR A 66 -11.03 18.42 7.03
N ARG A 67 -11.66 18.96 6.00
CA ARG A 67 -11.39 18.61 4.61
C ARG A 67 -10.50 19.67 3.98
N TYR A 68 -9.61 19.23 3.10
CA TYR A 68 -8.79 20.14 2.29
C TYR A 68 -8.63 19.59 0.89
N LYS A 69 -8.94 20.39 -0.14
CA LYS A 69 -8.67 20.05 -1.54
C LYS A 69 -7.28 20.52 -1.91
N VAL A 70 -6.39 19.56 -2.17
CA VAL A 70 -4.96 19.80 -2.46
C VAL A 70 -4.79 20.67 -3.69
N GLN A 71 -4.04 21.75 -3.58
CA GLN A 71 -3.70 22.69 -4.65
C GLN A 71 -2.47 22.22 -5.43
N LYS A 72 -2.20 22.87 -6.59
CA LYS A 72 -1.13 22.48 -7.53
C LYS A 72 0.26 22.48 -6.90
N GLU A 73 0.55 23.44 -6.03
CA GLU A 73 1.88 23.59 -5.43
C GLU A 73 2.04 22.87 -4.10
N ASP A 74 1.00 22.13 -3.64
CA ASP A 74 1.04 21.45 -2.37
C ASP A 74 1.79 20.12 -2.49
N THR A 75 2.60 19.86 -1.47
CA THR A 75 3.15 18.55 -1.17
C THR A 75 2.68 18.12 0.21
N ILE A 76 2.66 16.83 0.51
CA ILE A 76 2.25 16.35 1.83
C ILE A 76 3.09 16.98 2.96
N ILE A 77 4.38 17.21 2.71
CA ILE A 77 5.28 17.83 3.68
C ILE A 77 4.94 19.32 3.89
N ARG A 78 4.61 20.05 2.80
CA ARG A 78 4.19 21.45 2.90
C ARG A 78 2.87 21.59 3.65
N ILE A 79 1.90 20.71 3.35
CA ILE A 79 0.60 20.67 4.06
C ILE A 79 0.85 20.40 5.54
N ALA A 80 1.64 19.37 5.89
CA ALA A 80 1.98 19.03 7.27
C ALA A 80 2.59 20.21 8.03
N ALA A 81 3.55 20.90 7.41
CA ALA A 81 4.21 22.06 8.00
C ALA A 81 3.22 23.23 8.25
N ARG A 82 2.38 23.56 7.25
CA ARG A 82 1.35 24.62 7.39
C ARG A 82 0.34 24.29 8.47
N CYS A 83 -0.12 23.03 8.50
CA CYS A 83 -1.09 22.54 9.48
C CYS A 83 -0.51 22.30 10.88
N SER A 84 0.80 22.44 11.07
CA SER A 84 1.48 22.11 12.33
C SER A 84 1.16 20.71 12.84
N ILE A 85 0.93 19.77 11.94
CA ILE A 85 0.66 18.34 12.22
C ILE A 85 1.80 17.51 11.64
N PRO A 86 2.29 16.46 12.34
CA PRO A 86 3.27 15.54 11.76
C PRO A 86 2.76 14.96 10.43
N TYR A 87 3.62 14.88 9.41
CA TYR A 87 3.24 14.25 8.15
C TYR A 87 2.81 12.79 8.34
N ASP A 88 3.33 12.12 9.37
CA ASP A 88 2.96 10.77 9.78
C ASP A 88 1.43 10.64 9.99
N ALA A 89 0.83 11.63 10.67
CA ALA A 89 -0.62 11.69 10.90
C ALA A 89 -1.39 11.83 9.58
N LEU A 90 -0.92 12.71 8.68
CA LEU A 90 -1.57 12.95 7.39
C LEU A 90 -1.49 11.74 6.47
N ILE A 91 -0.31 11.10 6.36
CA ILE A 91 -0.14 9.97 5.46
C ILE A 91 -0.90 8.73 5.92
N THR A 92 -0.89 8.43 7.23
CA THR A 92 -1.61 7.28 7.77
C THR A 92 -3.13 7.46 7.70
N LEU A 93 -3.64 8.65 7.99
CA LEU A 93 -5.08 8.95 7.89
C LEU A 93 -5.60 8.88 6.44
N ASN A 94 -4.81 9.34 5.48
CA ASN A 94 -5.23 9.46 4.07
C ASN A 94 -4.74 8.31 3.19
N GLY A 95 -4.05 7.31 3.74
CA GLY A 95 -3.53 6.16 3.00
C GLY A 95 -2.52 6.55 1.92
N ILE A 96 -1.64 7.53 2.20
CA ILE A 96 -0.60 7.99 1.27
C ILE A 96 0.65 7.14 1.47
N GLU A 97 1.01 6.34 0.49
CA GLU A 97 2.05 5.32 0.62
C GLU A 97 3.47 5.84 0.30
N SER A 98 3.58 7.00 -0.35
CA SER A 98 4.87 7.54 -0.80
C SER A 98 4.85 9.05 -0.87
N VAL A 99 5.99 9.68 -0.61
CA VAL A 99 6.21 11.12 -0.82
C VAL A 99 6.03 11.52 -2.30
N LYS A 100 6.18 10.57 -3.24
CA LYS A 100 5.99 10.78 -4.68
C LYS A 100 4.53 10.62 -5.13
N THR A 101 3.63 10.21 -4.23
CA THR A 101 2.20 10.08 -4.55
C THR A 101 1.66 11.40 -5.05
N ASN A 102 1.09 11.41 -6.26
CA ASN A 102 0.40 12.60 -6.78
C ASN A 102 -0.89 12.84 -5.98
N ILE A 103 -0.86 13.89 -5.17
CA ILE A 103 -1.99 14.28 -4.31
C ILE A 103 -2.79 15.45 -4.88
N PHE A 104 -2.33 16.11 -5.96
CA PHE A 104 -3.03 17.27 -6.57
C PHE A 104 -4.50 16.94 -6.87
N GLY A 105 -5.36 17.84 -6.48
CA GLY A 105 -6.81 17.74 -6.65
C GLY A 105 -7.50 16.70 -5.76
N LYS A 106 -6.77 15.87 -5.02
CA LYS A 106 -7.37 14.94 -4.03
C LYS A 106 -7.93 15.70 -2.84
N MET A 107 -9.00 15.16 -2.26
CA MET A 107 -9.53 15.63 -0.98
C MET A 107 -8.79 14.91 0.14
N LEU A 108 -8.16 15.64 1.04
CA LEU A 108 -7.54 15.09 2.24
C LEU A 108 -8.37 15.37 3.49
N LEU A 109 -8.29 14.45 4.44
CA LEU A 109 -8.72 14.67 5.82
C LEU A 109 -7.54 15.22 6.62
N LEU A 110 -7.76 16.35 7.29
CA LEU A 110 -6.78 16.97 8.18
C LEU A 110 -7.23 16.77 9.63
N PRO A 111 -6.49 15.98 10.43
CA PRO A 111 -6.82 15.77 11.84
C PRO A 111 -6.31 16.93 12.70
N THR A 112 -6.96 17.20 13.80
CA THR A 112 -6.47 18.18 14.80
C THR A 112 -5.49 17.55 15.80
N LEU A 113 -5.54 16.22 15.95
CA LEU A 113 -4.71 15.49 16.89
C LEU A 113 -3.48 14.90 16.20
N PRO A 114 -2.25 15.19 16.67
CA PRO A 114 -1.04 14.48 16.26
C PRO A 114 -1.10 13.00 16.69
N ALA A 115 -1.29 12.09 15.75
CA ALA A 115 -1.48 10.67 16.01
C ALA A 115 -1.10 9.82 14.79
N LEU A 116 -0.91 8.51 14.97
CA LEU A 116 -1.00 7.56 13.87
C LEU A 116 -2.45 7.07 13.75
N TYR A 117 -2.94 6.98 12.52
CA TYR A 117 -4.29 6.52 12.20
C TYR A 117 -4.20 5.26 11.36
N LEU A 118 -4.42 4.10 11.98
CA LEU A 118 -4.22 2.80 11.32
C LEU A 118 -5.56 2.16 10.95
N PRO A 119 -5.73 1.69 9.71
CA PRO A 119 -6.92 0.97 9.32
C PRO A 119 -7.00 -0.35 10.08
N GLU A 120 -8.21 -0.80 10.44
CA GLU A 120 -8.45 -2.08 11.13
C GLU A 120 -7.83 -3.27 10.37
N LYS A 121 -7.77 -3.18 9.04
CA LYS A 121 -7.15 -4.19 8.19
C LYS A 121 -6.06 -3.55 7.33
N ALA A 122 -4.82 -3.82 7.67
CA ALA A 122 -3.67 -3.40 6.88
C ALA A 122 -3.60 -4.19 5.56
N VAL A 123 -3.58 -3.49 4.44
CA VAL A 123 -3.55 -4.08 3.09
C VAL A 123 -2.23 -3.79 2.39
N SER A 124 -1.81 -2.52 2.39
CA SER A 124 -0.56 -2.10 1.76
C SER A 124 0.67 -2.47 2.59
N ASP A 125 1.85 -2.42 1.96
CA ASP A 125 3.09 -2.75 2.66
C ASP A 125 3.40 -1.72 3.76
N ILE A 126 3.14 -0.44 3.53
CA ILE A 126 3.33 0.60 4.55
C ILE A 126 2.35 0.43 5.72
N GLU A 127 1.08 0.09 5.42
CA GLU A 127 0.09 -0.20 6.46
C GLU A 127 0.49 -1.41 7.31
N LYS A 128 1.01 -2.48 6.69
CA LYS A 128 1.51 -3.68 7.40
C LYS A 128 2.72 -3.38 8.27
N LEU A 129 3.67 -2.58 7.77
CA LEU A 129 4.82 -2.13 8.54
C LEU A 129 4.37 -1.29 9.75
N THR A 130 3.41 -0.39 9.53
CA THR A 130 2.89 0.48 10.58
C THR A 130 2.06 -0.31 11.60
N ASP A 131 1.27 -1.29 11.17
CA ASP A 131 0.55 -2.22 12.07
C ASP A 131 1.52 -3.04 12.92
N ALA A 132 2.62 -3.53 12.33
CA ALA A 132 3.66 -4.23 13.09
C ALA A 132 4.37 -3.30 14.10
N LEU A 133 4.51 -2.01 13.79
CA LEU A 133 5.02 -1.00 14.71
C LEU A 133 4.02 -0.75 15.86
N SER A 134 2.74 -0.60 15.55
CA SER A 134 1.70 -0.28 16.55
C SER A 134 1.63 -1.31 17.68
N LYS A 135 1.83 -2.59 17.36
CA LYS A 135 1.88 -3.69 18.34
C LYS A 135 3.04 -3.57 19.36
N LYS A 136 4.04 -2.75 19.05
CA LYS A 136 5.18 -2.45 19.94
C LYS A 136 4.96 -1.15 20.73
N LEU A 137 3.98 -0.33 20.31
CA LEU A 137 3.66 0.90 21.01
C LEU A 137 2.95 0.57 22.32
N LYS A 138 3.46 1.14 23.41
CA LYS A 138 2.84 1.03 24.76
C LYS A 138 1.84 2.16 25.04
N THR A 139 1.41 2.87 23.99
CA THR A 139 0.49 4.01 24.09
C THR A 139 -0.97 3.53 24.05
N GLU A 140 -1.81 4.17 24.84
CA GLU A 140 -3.26 3.97 24.74
C GLU A 140 -3.75 4.31 23.33
N SER A 141 -4.61 3.48 22.78
CA SER A 141 -5.25 3.69 21.49
C SER A 141 -6.77 3.68 21.63
N PHE A 142 -7.46 4.27 20.67
CA PHE A 142 -8.91 4.20 20.59
C PHE A 142 -9.39 4.15 19.15
N SER A 143 -10.52 3.46 18.93
CA SER A 143 -11.09 3.30 17.59
C SER A 143 -12.04 4.45 17.26
N ILE A 144 -11.96 4.92 16.02
CA ILE A 144 -12.87 5.90 15.43
C ILE A 144 -13.38 5.42 14.07
N THR A 145 -14.57 5.84 13.71
CA THR A 145 -15.15 5.58 12.39
C THR A 145 -15.21 6.85 11.58
N LEU A 146 -14.60 6.88 10.42
CA LEU A 146 -14.47 8.05 9.54
C LEU A 146 -14.93 7.71 8.14
N PRO A 147 -15.37 8.70 7.34
CA PRO A 147 -15.48 8.53 5.91
C PRO A 147 -14.09 8.27 5.29
N SER A 148 -14.02 7.41 4.29
CA SER A 148 -12.77 7.19 3.55
C SER A 148 -12.40 8.44 2.75
N ALA A 149 -11.13 8.85 2.79
CA ALA A 149 -10.63 9.94 1.95
C ALA A 149 -10.75 9.63 0.44
N ALA A 150 -10.67 8.35 0.05
CA ALA A 150 -10.77 7.92 -1.34
C ALA A 150 -12.22 7.78 -1.83
N ASP A 151 -13.16 7.42 -0.96
CA ASP A 151 -14.58 7.24 -1.28
C ASP A 151 -15.45 7.68 -0.09
N PRO A 152 -16.04 8.88 -0.14
CA PRO A 152 -16.83 9.43 0.97
C PRO A 152 -18.04 8.60 1.40
N LYS A 153 -18.55 7.75 0.51
CA LYS A 153 -19.67 6.85 0.82
C LYS A 153 -19.26 5.65 1.67
N LYS A 154 -17.96 5.36 1.72
CA LYS A 154 -17.40 4.27 2.53
C LYS A 154 -16.93 4.80 3.85
N LYS A 155 -17.40 4.18 4.94
CA LYS A 155 -16.85 4.42 6.28
C LYS A 155 -15.69 3.45 6.52
N ILE A 156 -14.61 3.98 7.08
CA ILE A 156 -13.46 3.20 7.52
C ILE A 156 -13.34 3.30 9.03
N ARG A 157 -13.03 2.21 9.67
CA ARG A 157 -12.66 2.18 11.08
C ARG A 157 -11.15 2.27 11.16
N VAL A 158 -10.66 3.21 11.94
CA VAL A 158 -9.23 3.39 12.17
C VAL A 158 -8.95 3.38 13.68
N GLU A 159 -7.80 2.87 14.04
CA GLU A 159 -7.27 2.93 15.39
C GLU A 159 -6.34 4.14 15.49
N CYS A 160 -6.60 5.01 16.43
CA CYS A 160 -5.86 6.24 16.68
C CYS A 160 -4.86 6.01 17.81
N PHE A 161 -3.59 6.28 17.57
CA PHE A 161 -2.48 6.21 18.52
C PHE A 161 -1.96 7.64 18.76
N PRO A 162 -2.44 8.37 19.78
CA PRO A 162 -2.04 9.73 20.05
C PRO A 162 -0.55 9.87 20.30
N ASN A 163 0.03 10.95 19.78
CA ASN A 163 1.46 11.27 19.90
C ASN A 163 2.44 10.19 19.39
N ALA A 164 1.92 9.13 18.73
CA ALA A 164 2.76 8.12 18.08
C ALA A 164 3.28 8.64 16.72
N MET A 165 4.46 8.19 16.35
CA MET A 165 5.14 8.54 15.11
C MET A 165 5.65 7.28 14.41
N LEU A 166 5.84 7.35 13.10
CA LEU A 166 6.47 6.29 12.33
C LEU A 166 7.95 6.15 12.73
N ASP A 167 8.44 4.91 12.76
CA ASP A 167 9.86 4.66 12.97
C ASP A 167 10.69 4.97 11.71
N SER A 168 12.02 4.89 11.83
CA SER A 168 12.95 5.16 10.73
C SER A 168 12.75 4.22 9.55
N THR A 169 12.34 2.98 9.78
CA THR A 169 12.10 1.98 8.72
C THR A 169 10.91 2.39 7.86
N VAL A 170 9.76 2.66 8.48
CA VAL A 170 8.54 3.08 7.77
C VAL A 170 8.77 4.43 7.06
N ARG A 171 9.47 5.37 7.70
CA ARG A 171 9.84 6.65 7.08
C ARG A 171 10.72 6.46 5.85
N THR A 172 11.71 5.55 5.92
CA THR A 172 12.56 5.23 4.77
C THR A 172 11.70 4.70 3.60
N PHE A 173 10.77 3.81 3.86
CA PHE A 173 9.84 3.31 2.85
C PHE A 173 9.00 4.42 2.23
N PHE A 174 8.53 5.38 3.03
CA PHE A 174 7.75 6.51 2.53
C PHE A 174 8.56 7.46 1.64
N PHE A 175 9.80 7.79 2.03
CA PHE A 175 10.64 8.72 1.28
C PHE A 175 11.35 8.10 0.08
N VAL A 176 11.67 6.80 0.16
CA VAL A 176 12.34 6.04 -0.90
C VAL A 176 11.44 4.86 -1.30
N PRO A 177 10.35 5.12 -2.04
CA PRO A 177 9.42 4.07 -2.40
C PRO A 177 10.09 3.09 -3.36
N PHE A 178 10.18 1.84 -2.94
CA PHE A 178 10.51 0.73 -3.80
C PHE A 178 9.22 0.09 -4.31
N TYR A 179 9.24 -0.32 -5.58
CA TYR A 179 8.19 -1.17 -6.10
C TYR A 179 8.33 -2.57 -5.48
N ARG A 180 7.21 -3.11 -5.01
CA ARG A 180 7.17 -4.47 -4.50
C ARG A 180 7.45 -5.46 -5.63
N PHE A 181 8.18 -6.54 -5.31
CA PHE A 181 8.30 -7.68 -6.21
C PHE A 181 6.90 -8.29 -6.46
N PRO A 182 6.48 -8.47 -7.73
CA PRO A 182 5.07 -8.78 -8.06
C PRO A 182 4.66 -10.22 -7.77
N LEU A 183 5.57 -11.08 -7.34
CA LEU A 183 5.31 -12.48 -6.97
C LEU A 183 5.91 -12.79 -5.60
N GLN A 184 5.30 -13.69 -4.84
CA GLN A 184 5.83 -14.12 -3.55
C GLN A 184 7.07 -15.02 -3.73
N HIS A 185 7.01 -15.93 -4.71
CA HIS A 185 8.08 -16.84 -5.06
C HIS A 185 8.22 -16.92 -6.59
N ALA A 186 9.37 -16.56 -7.10
CA ALA A 186 9.67 -16.65 -8.53
C ALA A 186 11.18 -16.76 -8.78
N VAL A 187 11.52 -17.18 -10.00
CA VAL A 187 12.88 -17.17 -10.52
C VAL A 187 12.92 -16.26 -11.75
N VAL A 188 13.90 -15.35 -11.82
CA VAL A 188 14.11 -14.54 -13.04
C VAL A 188 14.66 -15.45 -14.12
N THR A 189 13.88 -15.73 -15.16
CA THR A 189 14.26 -16.57 -16.29
C THR A 189 14.76 -15.79 -17.49
N SER A 190 14.32 -14.52 -17.63
CA SER A 190 14.80 -13.64 -18.68
C SER A 190 14.91 -12.19 -18.18
N ASP A 191 16.03 -11.57 -18.45
CA ASP A 191 16.29 -10.18 -18.11
C ASP A 191 15.76 -9.23 -19.20
N PHE A 192 15.64 -7.96 -18.85
CA PHE A 192 15.33 -6.83 -19.73
C PHE A 192 16.45 -6.57 -20.74
N GLY A 193 16.12 -6.11 -21.94
CA GLY A 193 17.05 -5.65 -22.94
C GLY A 193 17.22 -6.60 -24.13
N MET A 194 18.33 -6.47 -24.85
CA MET A 194 18.62 -7.30 -26.04
C MET A 194 18.95 -8.74 -25.64
N ARG A 195 18.21 -9.71 -26.22
CA ARG A 195 18.45 -11.14 -26.01
C ARG A 195 18.14 -11.95 -27.28
N LYS A 196 18.54 -13.21 -27.31
CA LYS A 196 18.05 -14.14 -28.34
C LYS A 196 16.59 -14.52 -28.05
N SER A 197 15.74 -14.40 -29.08
CA SER A 197 14.35 -14.83 -29.00
C SER A 197 14.26 -16.34 -28.74
N PRO A 198 13.50 -16.79 -27.73
CA PRO A 198 13.29 -18.23 -27.50
C PRO A 198 12.48 -18.90 -28.62
N PHE A 199 11.81 -18.12 -29.47
CA PHE A 199 10.97 -18.62 -30.56
C PHE A 199 11.69 -18.68 -31.91
N THR A 200 12.54 -17.67 -32.20
CA THR A 200 13.18 -17.53 -33.51
C THR A 200 14.69 -17.65 -33.47
N GLY A 201 15.30 -17.63 -32.29
CA GLY A 201 16.77 -17.59 -32.12
C GLY A 201 17.44 -16.27 -32.54
N LYS A 202 16.69 -15.33 -33.14
CA LYS A 202 17.22 -14.03 -33.59
C LYS A 202 17.31 -13.04 -32.41
N ALA A 203 18.17 -12.03 -32.56
CA ALA A 203 18.22 -10.94 -31.58
C ALA A 203 16.88 -10.21 -31.51
N THR A 204 16.36 -10.03 -30.30
CA THR A 204 15.10 -9.32 -30.01
C THR A 204 15.22 -8.50 -28.74
N TYR A 205 14.46 -7.42 -28.66
CA TYR A 205 14.37 -6.59 -27.46
C TYR A 205 13.28 -7.10 -26.53
N HIS A 206 13.61 -7.29 -25.26
CA HIS A 206 12.70 -7.69 -24.22
C HIS A 206 12.36 -6.46 -23.35
N ALA A 207 11.12 -6.02 -23.40
CA ALA A 207 10.66 -4.79 -22.74
C ALA A 207 10.44 -4.92 -21.23
N GLY A 208 10.65 -6.12 -20.66
CA GLY A 208 10.44 -6.42 -19.25
C GLY A 208 11.39 -7.49 -18.74
N ILE A 209 10.97 -8.13 -17.66
CA ILE A 209 11.59 -9.35 -17.13
C ILE A 209 10.58 -10.48 -17.07
N ASP A 210 11.04 -11.70 -17.24
CA ASP A 210 10.20 -12.90 -17.11
C ASP A 210 10.47 -13.58 -15.77
N LEU A 211 9.40 -13.78 -15.00
CA LEU A 211 9.40 -14.32 -13.66
C LEU A 211 8.68 -15.66 -13.63
N ALA A 212 9.43 -16.77 -13.72
CA ALA A 212 8.86 -18.10 -13.69
C ALA A 212 8.24 -18.42 -12.33
N ALA A 213 6.98 -18.84 -12.37
CA ALA A 213 6.21 -19.31 -11.22
C ALA A 213 5.10 -20.26 -11.70
N PRO A 214 4.61 -21.18 -10.85
CA PRO A 214 3.52 -22.08 -11.21
C PRO A 214 2.26 -21.32 -11.67
N THR A 215 1.55 -21.89 -12.65
CA THR A 215 0.23 -21.37 -13.07
C THR A 215 -0.69 -21.25 -11.86
N GLY A 216 -1.44 -20.15 -11.76
CA GLY A 216 -2.32 -19.86 -10.63
C GLY A 216 -1.63 -19.19 -9.44
N SER A 217 -0.31 -18.97 -9.48
CA SER A 217 0.38 -18.18 -8.46
C SER A 217 -0.17 -16.76 -8.41
N PRO A 218 -0.48 -16.19 -7.23
CA PRO A 218 -0.99 -14.84 -7.11
C PRO A 218 0.00 -13.78 -7.63
N VAL A 219 -0.49 -12.87 -8.46
CA VAL A 219 0.25 -11.70 -8.96
C VAL A 219 -0.21 -10.47 -8.19
N TYR A 220 0.73 -9.73 -7.63
CA TYR A 220 0.48 -8.58 -6.78
C TYR A 220 0.82 -7.28 -7.50
N ALA A 221 0.02 -6.24 -7.27
CA ALA A 221 0.37 -4.88 -7.68
C ALA A 221 1.71 -4.46 -7.04
N CYS A 222 2.66 -4.02 -7.86
CA CYS A 222 3.99 -3.63 -7.36
C CYS A 222 3.99 -2.31 -6.59
N ALA A 223 3.02 -1.43 -6.86
CA ALA A 223 2.80 -0.17 -6.16
C ALA A 223 1.31 0.21 -6.21
N ALA A 224 0.91 1.20 -5.40
CA ALA A 224 -0.43 1.78 -5.48
C ALA A 224 -0.65 2.46 -6.84
N GLY A 225 -1.89 2.45 -7.33
CA GLY A 225 -2.21 3.05 -8.61
C GLY A 225 -3.65 2.79 -9.07
N THR A 226 -3.90 3.06 -10.33
CA THR A 226 -5.18 2.81 -10.98
C THR A 226 -4.99 1.84 -12.15
N VAL A 227 -5.82 0.82 -12.23
CA VAL A 227 -5.86 -0.10 -13.39
C VAL A 227 -6.39 0.69 -14.59
N ILE A 228 -5.54 0.90 -15.60
CA ILE A 228 -5.90 1.70 -16.76
C ILE A 228 -6.22 0.85 -17.99
N GLU A 229 -5.81 -0.41 -17.98
CA GLU A 229 -6.09 -1.33 -19.08
C GLU A 229 -6.15 -2.77 -18.57
N ILE A 230 -7.11 -3.52 -19.08
CA ILE A 230 -7.24 -4.98 -18.99
C ILE A 230 -7.59 -5.46 -20.37
N ALA A 231 -6.70 -6.22 -21.01
CA ALA A 231 -6.91 -6.66 -22.38
C ALA A 231 -6.19 -8.00 -22.66
N TYR A 232 -6.39 -8.48 -23.88
CA TYR A 232 -5.66 -9.61 -24.46
C TYR A 232 -4.89 -9.15 -25.70
N SER A 233 -3.66 -9.60 -25.83
CA SER A 233 -2.90 -9.46 -27.08
C SER A 233 -2.18 -10.77 -27.40
N ASN A 234 -1.83 -10.98 -28.67
CA ASN A 234 -1.08 -12.17 -29.08
C ASN A 234 0.31 -12.22 -28.47
N ILE A 235 0.87 -11.08 -28.04
CA ILE A 235 2.21 -11.01 -27.42
C ILE A 235 2.08 -11.23 -25.92
N TYR A 236 1.31 -10.39 -25.21
CA TYR A 236 1.23 -10.42 -23.73
C TYR A 236 0.20 -11.40 -23.17
N GLY A 237 -0.63 -12.03 -24.05
CA GLY A 237 -1.78 -12.81 -23.58
C GLY A 237 -2.77 -11.93 -22.82
N ASN A 238 -3.39 -12.45 -21.77
CA ASN A 238 -4.16 -11.62 -20.84
C ASN A 238 -3.19 -10.76 -20.04
N TYR A 239 -3.43 -9.45 -20.01
CA TYR A 239 -2.57 -8.52 -19.30
C TYR A 239 -3.35 -7.42 -18.58
N ILE A 240 -2.68 -6.83 -17.59
CA ILE A 240 -3.12 -5.67 -16.83
C ILE A 240 -2.06 -4.58 -16.96
N LEU A 241 -2.49 -3.34 -17.16
CA LEU A 241 -1.65 -2.16 -17.07
C LEU A 241 -2.14 -1.28 -15.92
N ILE A 242 -1.23 -0.95 -15.00
CA ILE A 242 -1.52 -0.09 -13.86
C ILE A 242 -0.70 1.19 -13.98
N ARG A 243 -1.37 2.35 -13.88
CA ARG A 243 -0.74 3.66 -13.74
C ARG A 243 -0.59 3.98 -12.27
N HIS A 244 0.64 4.18 -11.84
CA HIS A 244 1.00 4.49 -10.46
C HIS A 244 0.91 5.98 -10.16
N ASP A 245 0.79 6.32 -8.88
CA ASP A 245 0.69 7.70 -8.42
C ASP A 245 1.95 8.54 -8.68
N ASP A 246 3.09 7.91 -8.98
CA ASP A 246 4.35 8.55 -9.37
C ASP A 246 4.47 8.79 -10.88
N GLY A 247 3.41 8.50 -11.65
CA GLY A 247 3.33 8.69 -13.09
C GLY A 247 3.90 7.56 -13.93
N ARG A 248 4.50 6.53 -13.32
CA ARG A 248 4.96 5.32 -14.02
C ARG A 248 3.82 4.34 -14.24
N GLU A 249 4.07 3.37 -15.11
CA GLU A 249 3.13 2.29 -15.38
C GLU A 249 3.81 0.95 -15.19
N SER A 250 3.05 -0.05 -14.74
CA SER A 250 3.50 -1.46 -14.71
C SER A 250 2.57 -2.34 -15.51
N LEU A 251 3.14 -3.25 -16.31
CA LEU A 251 2.44 -4.24 -17.11
C LEU A 251 2.67 -5.63 -16.53
N TYR A 252 1.59 -6.41 -16.46
CA TYR A 252 1.58 -7.79 -15.97
C TYR A 252 0.96 -8.67 -17.04
N GLY A 253 1.81 -9.43 -17.77
CA GLY A 253 1.42 -10.25 -18.92
C GLY A 253 1.34 -11.74 -18.61
N HIS A 254 0.84 -12.50 -19.58
CA HIS A 254 0.66 -13.96 -19.61
C HIS A 254 -0.26 -14.52 -18.54
N LEU A 255 -1.19 -13.69 -18.03
CA LEU A 255 -2.08 -14.06 -16.92
C LEU A 255 -3.04 -15.19 -17.32
N SER A 256 -3.24 -16.15 -16.39
CA SER A 256 -4.32 -17.15 -16.51
C SER A 256 -5.68 -16.58 -16.16
N LYS A 257 -5.70 -15.63 -15.18
CA LYS A 257 -6.92 -14.98 -14.71
C LYS A 257 -6.61 -13.57 -14.26
N VAL A 258 -7.48 -12.63 -14.60
CA VAL A 258 -7.50 -11.25 -14.08
C VAL A 258 -8.45 -11.19 -12.90
N GLN A 259 -8.01 -10.58 -11.78
CA GLN A 259 -8.79 -10.37 -10.56
C GLN A 259 -9.22 -8.91 -10.41
N ALA A 260 -8.37 -7.97 -10.83
CA ALA A 260 -8.63 -6.54 -10.78
C ALA A 260 -9.71 -6.12 -11.80
N ARG A 261 -10.32 -4.95 -11.57
CA ARG A 261 -11.29 -4.34 -12.46
C ARG A 261 -10.71 -3.11 -13.14
N LEU A 262 -11.17 -2.83 -14.34
CA LEU A 262 -10.79 -1.60 -15.04
C LEU A 262 -11.18 -0.37 -14.20
N TYR A 263 -10.28 0.60 -14.12
CA TYR A 263 -10.36 1.82 -13.30
C TYR A 263 -10.39 1.59 -11.78
N GLU A 264 -10.12 0.38 -11.32
CA GLU A 264 -9.97 0.10 -9.90
C GLU A 264 -8.71 0.77 -9.36
N LYS A 265 -8.84 1.43 -8.19
CA LYS A 265 -7.69 1.89 -7.41
C LYS A 265 -7.17 0.74 -6.57
N VAL A 266 -5.93 0.35 -6.84
CA VAL A 266 -5.25 -0.73 -6.13
C VAL A 266 -4.17 -0.19 -5.22
N LYS A 267 -3.98 -0.86 -4.08
CA LYS A 267 -2.84 -0.62 -3.18
C LYS A 267 -1.69 -1.57 -3.52
N SER A 268 -0.47 -1.19 -3.15
CA SER A 268 0.68 -2.10 -3.22
C SER A 268 0.39 -3.42 -2.50
N GLY A 269 0.73 -4.54 -3.13
CA GLY A 269 0.56 -5.87 -2.54
C GLY A 269 -0.85 -6.48 -2.59
N ILE A 270 -1.81 -5.84 -3.24
CA ILE A 270 -3.11 -6.47 -3.56
C ILE A 270 -2.94 -7.46 -4.71
N VAL A 271 -3.67 -8.59 -4.65
CA VAL A 271 -3.75 -9.56 -5.76
C VAL A 271 -4.55 -8.95 -6.90
N ILE A 272 -3.94 -8.84 -8.08
CA ILE A 272 -4.54 -8.28 -9.29
C ILE A 272 -4.84 -9.34 -10.36
N GLY A 273 -4.22 -10.52 -10.25
CA GLY A 273 -4.39 -11.62 -11.19
C GLY A 273 -3.57 -12.84 -10.78
N TYR A 274 -3.45 -13.79 -11.69
CA TYR A 274 -2.76 -15.05 -11.46
C TYR A 274 -1.87 -15.41 -12.64
N VAL A 275 -0.69 -15.97 -12.34
CA VAL A 275 0.28 -16.42 -13.35
C VAL A 275 -0.36 -17.43 -14.29
N GLY A 276 -0.03 -17.35 -15.56
CA GLY A 276 -0.44 -18.25 -16.61
C GLY A 276 0.64 -18.47 -17.68
N SER A 277 0.19 -18.78 -18.89
CA SER A 277 1.03 -18.97 -20.09
C SER A 277 0.22 -18.56 -21.33
N THR A 278 -0.59 -17.51 -21.23
CA THR A 278 -1.42 -17.01 -22.36
C THR A 278 -0.58 -16.13 -23.28
N GLY A 279 -0.98 -16.05 -24.57
CA GLY A 279 -0.23 -15.31 -25.60
C GLY A 279 1.10 -15.97 -25.99
N LEU A 280 2.10 -15.17 -26.34
CA LEU A 280 3.41 -15.65 -26.80
C LEU A 280 4.28 -16.04 -25.60
N SER A 281 4.09 -17.26 -25.08
CA SER A 281 4.76 -17.77 -23.89
C SER A 281 5.28 -19.18 -24.14
N THR A 282 6.47 -19.51 -23.59
CA THR A 282 7.09 -20.85 -23.66
C THR A 282 6.73 -21.72 -22.45
N GLY A 283 6.07 -21.18 -21.44
CA GLY A 283 5.68 -21.88 -20.22
C GLY A 283 5.19 -20.92 -19.13
N PRO A 284 4.74 -21.42 -17.99
CA PRO A 284 4.16 -20.59 -16.94
C PRO A 284 5.14 -19.56 -16.38
N HIS A 285 4.84 -18.28 -16.57
CA HIS A 285 5.60 -17.14 -16.01
C HIS A 285 4.76 -15.88 -16.01
N LEU A 286 5.20 -14.88 -15.25
CA LEU A 286 4.74 -13.50 -15.33
C LEU A 286 5.74 -12.71 -16.17
N HIS A 287 5.27 -12.11 -17.26
CA HIS A 287 5.99 -11.03 -17.93
C HIS A 287 5.69 -9.71 -17.22
N PHE A 288 6.74 -9.04 -16.72
CA PHE A 288 6.60 -7.83 -15.92
C PHE A 288 7.40 -6.68 -16.52
N GLU A 289 6.72 -5.55 -16.79
CA GLU A 289 7.36 -4.33 -17.29
C GLU A 289 7.15 -3.17 -16.32
N VAL A 290 8.11 -2.23 -16.31
CA VAL A 290 7.94 -0.88 -15.78
C VAL A 290 8.11 0.09 -16.92
N ARG A 291 7.18 1.03 -17.07
CA ARG A 291 7.20 2.05 -18.13
C ARG A 291 7.24 3.45 -17.51
N GLU A 292 8.00 4.32 -18.13
CA GLU A 292 8.06 5.75 -17.81
C GLU A 292 7.79 6.54 -19.07
N GLN A 293 6.72 7.34 -19.09
CA GLN A 293 6.26 8.07 -20.29
C GLN A 293 6.09 7.14 -21.50
N GLY A 294 5.48 5.97 -21.31
CA GLY A 294 5.24 4.96 -22.35
C GLY A 294 6.47 4.15 -22.77
N LYS A 295 7.69 4.48 -22.29
CA LYS A 295 8.93 3.77 -22.63
C LYS A 295 9.27 2.75 -21.58
N ALA A 296 9.54 1.52 -21.98
CA ALA A 296 10.00 0.45 -21.11
C ALA A 296 11.34 0.79 -20.44
N LYS A 297 11.45 0.53 -19.16
CA LYS A 297 12.65 0.68 -18.32
C LYS A 297 12.98 -0.67 -17.70
N ASP A 298 14.27 -0.86 -17.39
CA ASP A 298 14.69 -2.08 -16.70
C ASP A 298 13.99 -2.19 -15.34
N PRO A 299 13.13 -3.21 -15.14
CA PRO A 299 12.41 -3.38 -13.87
C PRO A 299 13.32 -3.60 -12.67
N SER A 300 14.55 -4.10 -12.86
CA SER A 300 15.52 -4.33 -11.78
C SER A 300 15.98 -3.03 -11.09
N LEU A 301 15.75 -1.87 -11.71
CA LEU A 301 16.00 -0.56 -11.11
C LEU A 301 14.92 -0.16 -10.08
N PHE A 302 13.77 -0.83 -10.10
CA PHE A 302 12.59 -0.48 -9.29
C PHE A 302 12.22 -1.55 -8.28
N ILE A 303 12.50 -2.83 -8.56
CA ILE A 303 12.20 -3.97 -7.70
C ILE A 303 13.49 -4.72 -7.31
N ASP A 304 13.50 -5.33 -6.10
CA ASP A 304 14.62 -6.17 -5.68
C ASP A 304 14.55 -7.57 -6.33
N THR A 305 15.34 -7.76 -7.38
CA THR A 305 15.45 -9.05 -8.09
C THR A 305 16.50 -10.01 -7.49
N LYS A 306 17.29 -9.56 -6.50
CA LYS A 306 18.44 -10.34 -5.97
C LYS A 306 18.02 -11.70 -5.43
N LYS A 307 16.97 -11.78 -4.64
CA LYS A 307 16.47 -13.06 -4.08
C LYS A 307 15.97 -14.02 -5.17
N ALA A 308 15.36 -13.49 -6.22
CA ALA A 308 14.86 -14.27 -7.35
C ALA A 308 16.02 -14.79 -8.23
N LYS A 309 17.08 -13.99 -8.44
CA LYS A 309 18.29 -14.39 -9.19
C LYS A 309 19.11 -15.43 -8.42
N GLN A 310 19.24 -15.36 -7.09
CA GLN A 310 19.93 -16.36 -6.27
C GLN A 310 19.24 -17.73 -6.32
N ARG A 311 17.91 -17.79 -6.45
CA ARG A 311 17.20 -19.06 -6.64
C ARG A 311 17.52 -19.71 -7.97
N LYS A 312 17.70 -18.95 -9.05
CA LYS A 312 18.16 -19.47 -10.35
C LYS A 312 19.52 -20.18 -10.22
N GLN A 313 20.49 -19.52 -9.60
CA GLN A 313 21.82 -20.10 -9.39
C GLN A 313 21.79 -21.39 -8.56
N ARG A 314 20.93 -21.50 -7.55
CA ARG A 314 20.75 -22.72 -6.76
C ARG A 314 20.10 -23.85 -7.56
N HIS A 315 19.16 -23.56 -8.47
CA HIS A 315 18.56 -24.55 -9.36
C HIS A 315 19.53 -25.03 -10.43
N GLU A 316 20.39 -24.16 -10.95
CA GLU A 316 21.43 -24.51 -11.91
C GLU A 316 22.62 -25.28 -11.28
N ALA A 317 22.83 -25.08 -9.95
CA ALA A 317 23.91 -25.70 -9.19
C ALA A 317 23.59 -27.10 -8.62
N ILE A 318 22.38 -27.63 -8.83
CA ILE A 318 22.06 -29.03 -8.49
C ILE A 318 22.42 -29.90 -9.70
N PRO A 319 23.60 -30.59 -9.73
CA PRO A 319 23.92 -31.46 -10.83
C PRO A 319 22.93 -32.63 -10.83
N VAL A 320 22.49 -33.00 -12.03
CA VAL A 320 21.53 -34.08 -12.29
C VAL A 320 21.98 -35.42 -11.65
N TYR A 321 23.24 -35.52 -11.26
CA TYR A 321 23.83 -36.69 -10.57
C TYR A 321 23.23 -36.97 -9.17
N ASN A 322 22.68 -35.99 -8.49
CA ASN A 322 22.12 -36.23 -7.13
C ASN A 322 20.70 -36.82 -7.13
N ILE A 323 19.96 -36.74 -8.24
CA ILE A 323 18.64 -37.39 -8.36
C ILE A 323 18.76 -38.89 -8.50
N VAL A 324 19.80 -39.37 -9.19
CA VAL A 324 20.06 -40.79 -9.37
C VAL A 324 20.56 -41.44 -8.06
N PHE A 325 21.31 -40.70 -7.25
CA PHE A 325 21.83 -41.24 -5.97
C PHE A 325 20.72 -41.37 -4.92
N PHE A 326 19.71 -40.48 -4.90
CA PHE A 326 18.58 -40.59 -3.98
C PHE A 326 17.61 -41.72 -4.37
N LEU A 327 17.46 -42.02 -5.64
CA LEU A 327 16.66 -43.15 -6.11
C LEU A 327 17.40 -44.49 -5.86
N PHE A 328 18.74 -44.52 -5.94
CA PHE A 328 19.52 -45.75 -5.69
C PHE A 328 19.59 -46.10 -4.18
N CYS A 329 19.71 -45.11 -3.29
CA CYS A 329 19.68 -45.37 -1.85
C CYS A 329 18.31 -45.88 -1.34
N ARG A 330 17.21 -45.48 -1.99
CA ARG A 330 15.87 -45.97 -1.60
C ARG A 330 15.61 -47.41 -2.07
N PHE A 331 16.30 -47.88 -3.13
CA PHE A 331 16.21 -49.27 -3.63
C PHE A 331 17.08 -50.25 -2.84
N VAL A 332 18.16 -49.80 -2.24
CA VAL A 332 19.07 -50.67 -1.44
C VAL A 332 18.54 -50.83 -0.01
N PHE A 333 17.79 -49.89 0.54
CA PHE A 333 17.23 -50.01 1.88
C PHE A 333 15.96 -50.88 1.97
N LEU A 334 15.25 -51.11 0.85
CA LEU A 334 14.08 -52.01 0.77
C LEU A 334 14.42 -53.50 0.55
N ARG A 335 15.70 -53.84 0.34
CA ARG A 335 16.15 -55.27 0.19
C ARG A 335 16.75 -55.85 1.46
N ARG A 336 16.73 -55.15 2.60
CA ARG A 336 17.23 -55.66 3.88
C ARG A 336 16.16 -55.89 4.93
N GLN A 337 14.87 -55.89 4.54
CA GLN A 337 13.76 -56.27 5.40
C GLN A 337 12.78 -57.24 4.69
N LEU A 338 13.35 -58.25 4.00
CA LEU A 338 12.66 -59.48 3.65
C LEU A 338 13.59 -60.64 3.98
#